data_a8f74c2dddf1cbdbc48b67f551917f77
#
_entry.id   a8f74c2dddf1cbdbc48b67f551917f77
#
_cell.length_a   1.000
_cell.length_b   1.000
_cell.length_c   1.000
_cell.angle_alpha   90.00
_cell.angle_beta   90.00
_cell.angle_gamma   90.00
#
_symmetry.space_group_name_H-M   'P 1'
#
loop_
_entity.id
_entity.type
_entity.pdbx_description
1 polymer ?
#
loop_
_entity_poly.entity_id
_entity_poly.type
_entity_poly.pdbx_seq_one_letter_code
_entity_poly.pdbx_strand_id
1 'polypeptide(L)'
;MKQKIVLATGNQGKVKEMSDVLANLGFEVIAQSDLGINSPEETGLTFVENALLKARYASEKSGLPAIADDSGLVVYALNGAPGLYSARYAGEDSNDEKNRKKLLTELSHVTKENRQAKFVSCIV
;
A
#
# COMPACT_ATOMS: atom_id res chain seq x y z
N MET A 1 15.17 -25.01 -8.81
CA MET A 1 13.79 -24.57 -8.59
C MET A 1 13.78 -23.13 -8.07
N LYS A 2 12.85 -22.31 -8.57
CA LYS A 2 12.69 -20.95 -8.06
C LYS A 2 11.92 -20.96 -6.74
N GLN A 3 12.35 -20.13 -5.81
CA GLN A 3 11.60 -19.88 -4.58
C GLN A 3 10.29 -19.15 -4.92
N LYS A 4 9.18 -19.68 -4.44
CA LYS A 4 7.88 -19.03 -4.58
C LYS A 4 7.69 -17.96 -3.49
N ILE A 5 7.15 -16.83 -3.87
CA ILE A 5 6.83 -15.75 -2.94
C ILE A 5 5.48 -15.13 -3.32
N VAL A 6 4.66 -14.88 -2.31
CA VAL A 6 3.34 -14.26 -2.51
C VAL A 6 3.44 -12.76 -2.36
N LEU A 7 2.85 -12.03 -3.31
CA LEU A 7 2.66 -10.58 -3.17
C LEU A 7 1.33 -10.31 -2.48
N ALA A 8 1.40 -9.79 -1.28
CA ALA A 8 0.25 -9.50 -0.43
C ALA A 8 -0.26 -8.07 -0.69
N THR A 9 -0.70 -7.83 -1.92
CA THR A 9 -1.27 -6.55 -2.32
C THR A 9 -2.43 -6.76 -3.29
N GLY A 10 -3.46 -5.92 -3.15
CA GLY A 10 -4.56 -5.87 -4.10
C GLY A 10 -4.35 -4.85 -5.23
N ASN A 11 -3.26 -4.11 -5.20
CA ASN A 11 -2.95 -3.09 -6.20
C ASN A 11 -2.23 -3.70 -7.39
N GLN A 12 -2.89 -3.77 -8.55
CA GLN A 12 -2.35 -4.40 -9.75
C GLN A 12 -1.10 -3.71 -10.30
N GLY A 13 -0.98 -2.42 -10.14
CA GLY A 13 0.23 -1.69 -10.52
C GLY A 13 1.44 -2.12 -9.69
N LYS A 14 1.26 -2.29 -8.38
CA LYS A 14 2.30 -2.79 -7.48
C LYS A 14 2.65 -4.24 -7.79
N VAL A 15 1.66 -5.07 -8.10
CA VAL A 15 1.89 -6.47 -8.50
C VAL A 15 2.84 -6.51 -9.68
N LYS A 16 2.58 -5.71 -10.71
CA LYS A 16 3.42 -5.67 -11.90
C LYS A 16 4.84 -5.22 -11.60
N GLU A 17 4.98 -4.09 -10.90
CA GLU A 17 6.29 -3.52 -10.57
C GLU A 17 7.13 -4.48 -9.73
N MET A 18 6.55 -5.01 -8.66
CA MET A 18 7.26 -5.91 -7.75
C MET A 18 7.55 -7.26 -8.39
N SER A 19 6.64 -7.76 -9.23
CA SER A 19 6.85 -9.01 -9.96
C SER A 19 8.06 -8.93 -10.87
N ASP A 20 8.22 -7.83 -11.59
CA ASP A 20 9.35 -7.63 -12.50
C ASP A 20 10.67 -7.64 -11.73
N VAL A 21 10.73 -6.94 -10.61
CA VAL A 21 11.94 -6.87 -9.78
C VAL A 21 12.28 -8.25 -9.18
N LEU A 22 11.30 -8.90 -8.59
CA LEU A 22 11.50 -10.18 -7.90
C LEU A 22 11.81 -11.32 -8.89
N ALA A 23 11.19 -11.31 -10.07
CA ALA A 23 11.49 -12.27 -11.10
C ALA A 23 12.96 -12.18 -11.56
N ASN A 24 13.49 -10.97 -11.67
CA ASN A 24 14.89 -10.73 -12.00
C ASN A 24 15.84 -11.25 -10.92
N LEU A 25 15.36 -11.35 -9.67
CA LEU A 25 16.12 -11.91 -8.56
C LEU A 25 15.97 -13.44 -8.42
N GLY A 26 15.23 -14.07 -9.34
CA GLY A 26 15.07 -15.53 -9.37
C GLY A 26 13.90 -16.08 -8.58
N PHE A 27 12.96 -15.22 -8.17
CA PHE A 27 11.74 -15.65 -7.48
C PHE A 27 10.61 -15.96 -8.47
N GLU A 28 9.79 -16.93 -8.13
CA GLU A 28 8.50 -17.15 -8.77
C GLU A 28 7.45 -16.38 -7.96
N VAL A 29 6.89 -15.34 -8.56
CA VAL A 29 5.98 -14.42 -7.87
C VAL A 29 4.53 -14.82 -8.13
N ILE A 30 3.76 -14.89 -7.05
CA ILE A 30 2.34 -15.26 -7.10
C ILE A 30 1.55 -14.12 -6.46
N ALA A 31 0.61 -13.54 -7.20
CA ALA A 31 -0.29 -12.54 -6.62
C ALA A 31 -1.26 -13.20 -5.66
N GLN A 32 -1.56 -12.57 -4.52
CA GLN A 32 -2.50 -13.13 -3.55
C GLN A 32 -3.88 -13.39 -4.16
N SER A 33 -4.32 -12.56 -5.11
CA SER A 33 -5.60 -12.75 -5.79
C SER A 33 -5.66 -14.05 -6.58
N ASP A 34 -4.55 -14.51 -7.13
CA ASP A 34 -4.47 -15.77 -7.86
C ASP A 34 -4.67 -17.00 -6.95
N LEU A 35 -4.49 -16.80 -5.65
CA LEU A 35 -4.70 -17.82 -4.63
C LEU A 35 -6.04 -17.65 -3.90
N GLY A 36 -6.88 -16.71 -4.34
CA GLY A 36 -8.14 -16.42 -3.70
C GLY A 36 -7.99 -15.77 -2.32
N ILE A 37 -6.86 -15.15 -2.03
CA ILE A 37 -6.60 -14.50 -0.75
C ILE A 37 -7.01 -13.03 -0.83
N ASN A 38 -7.94 -12.63 0.03
CA ASN A 38 -8.34 -11.23 0.17
C ASN A 38 -7.40 -10.51 1.15
N SER A 39 -7.29 -9.20 1.00
CA SER A 39 -6.52 -8.40 1.94
C SER A 39 -7.26 -8.31 3.28
N PRO A 40 -6.55 -8.44 4.43
CA PRO A 40 -7.15 -8.23 5.74
C PRO A 40 -7.45 -6.75 5.96
N GLU A 41 -8.29 -6.45 6.95
CA GLU A 41 -8.51 -5.08 7.38
C GLU A 41 -7.21 -4.48 7.94
N GLU A 42 -6.90 -3.27 7.51
CA GLU A 42 -5.69 -2.57 7.94
C GLU A 42 -5.98 -1.82 9.23
N THR A 43 -5.73 -2.46 10.36
CA THR A 43 -6.01 -1.92 11.70
C THR A 43 -4.78 -1.38 12.42
N GLY A 44 -3.61 -1.42 11.78
CA GLY A 44 -2.39 -0.90 12.37
C GLY A 44 -2.36 0.62 12.44
N LEU A 45 -1.53 1.14 13.31
CA LEU A 45 -1.36 2.57 13.52
C LEU A 45 -0.11 3.11 12.81
N THR A 46 0.63 2.25 12.15
CA THR A 46 1.83 2.62 11.38
C THR A 46 1.87 1.86 10.06
N PHE A 47 2.68 2.34 9.13
CA PHE A 47 2.87 1.66 7.84
C PHE A 47 3.44 0.25 8.03
N VAL A 48 4.42 0.10 8.91
CA VAL A 48 5.04 -1.21 9.16
C VAL A 48 4.05 -2.20 9.76
N GLU A 49 3.20 -1.76 10.68
CA GLU A 49 2.17 -2.63 11.26
C GLU A 49 1.19 -3.13 10.20
N ASN A 50 0.72 -2.26 9.32
CA ASN A 50 -0.19 -2.64 8.25
C ASN A 50 0.48 -3.55 7.21
N ALA A 51 1.73 -3.28 6.86
CA ALA A 51 2.50 -4.15 5.97
C ALA A 51 2.67 -5.54 6.58
N LEU A 52 3.00 -5.62 7.88
CA LEU A 52 3.11 -6.90 8.60
C LEU A 52 1.79 -7.67 8.62
N LEU A 53 0.67 -6.99 8.89
CA LEU A 53 -0.65 -7.61 8.87
C LEU A 53 -0.93 -8.29 7.54
N LYS A 54 -0.66 -7.59 6.45
CA LYS A 54 -0.88 -8.11 5.10
C LYS A 54 0.03 -9.28 4.76
N ALA A 55 1.31 -9.15 5.06
CA ALA A 55 2.30 -10.19 4.78
C ALA A 55 2.01 -11.47 5.58
N ARG A 56 1.77 -11.32 6.88
CA ARG A 56 1.45 -12.46 7.76
C ARG A 56 0.17 -13.17 7.35
N TYR A 57 -0.86 -12.42 7.03
CA TYR A 57 -2.14 -12.98 6.57
C TYR A 57 -1.95 -13.81 5.29
N ALA A 58 -1.27 -13.25 4.30
CA ALA A 58 -1.02 -13.94 3.04
C ALA A 58 -0.14 -15.18 3.24
N SER A 59 0.87 -15.09 4.09
CA SER A 59 1.75 -16.22 4.39
C SER A 59 1.00 -17.36 5.11
N GLU A 60 0.16 -17.02 6.08
CA GLU A 60 -0.66 -18.01 6.79
C GLU A 60 -1.63 -18.72 5.85
N LYS A 61 -2.28 -17.97 4.97
CA LYS A 61 -3.28 -18.53 4.04
C LYS A 61 -2.65 -19.35 2.92
N SER A 62 -1.47 -18.97 2.46
CA SER A 62 -0.81 -19.64 1.34
C SER A 62 0.19 -20.72 1.75
N GLY A 63 0.71 -20.65 2.96
CA GLY A 63 1.80 -21.50 3.40
C GLY A 63 3.15 -21.14 2.76
N LEU A 64 3.26 -19.98 2.13
CA LEU A 64 4.45 -19.51 1.41
C LEU A 64 4.99 -18.22 2.03
N PRO A 65 6.27 -17.93 1.79
CA PRO A 65 6.79 -16.59 2.12
C PRO A 65 5.97 -15.51 1.41
N ALA A 66 5.76 -14.40 2.08
CA ALA A 66 4.98 -13.31 1.52
C ALA A 66 5.72 -11.99 1.69
N ILE A 67 5.51 -11.11 0.74
CA ILE A 67 6.00 -9.74 0.79
C ILE A 67 4.81 -8.79 0.68
N ALA A 68 4.78 -7.78 1.50
CA ALA A 68 3.74 -6.76 1.48
C ALA A 68 4.36 -5.38 1.50
N ASP A 69 3.60 -4.43 1.03
CA ASP A 69 3.94 -3.02 1.10
C ASP A 69 2.76 -2.27 1.70
N ASP A 70 3.06 -1.27 2.50
CA ASP A 70 2.10 -0.26 2.87
C ASP A 70 2.70 1.11 2.58
N SER A 71 1.96 1.95 1.90
CA SER A 71 2.47 3.24 1.45
C SER A 71 1.39 4.31 1.52
N GLY A 72 1.82 5.55 1.57
CA GLY A 72 0.90 6.66 1.61
C GLY A 72 1.59 8.00 1.43
N LEU A 73 0.76 9.02 1.28
CA LEU A 73 1.16 10.40 1.15
C LEU A 73 1.04 11.10 2.51
N VAL A 74 2.12 11.68 2.97
CA VAL A 74 2.17 12.44 4.22
C VAL A 74 2.29 13.92 3.87
N VAL A 75 1.29 14.72 4.26
CA VAL A 75 1.26 16.16 4.01
C VAL A 75 1.45 16.89 5.33
N TYR A 76 2.52 17.67 5.43
CA TYR A 76 2.90 18.30 6.70
C TYR A 76 1.85 19.30 7.20
N ALA A 77 1.26 20.08 6.30
CA ALA A 77 0.22 21.06 6.66
C ALA A 77 -1.06 20.40 7.20
N LEU A 78 -1.25 19.12 6.98
CA LEU A 78 -2.40 18.34 7.45
C LEU A 78 -2.02 17.37 8.57
N ASN A 79 -0.94 17.66 9.29
CA ASN A 79 -0.43 16.83 10.39
C ASN A 79 -0.16 15.38 9.96
N GLY A 80 0.26 15.18 8.72
CA GLY A 80 0.59 13.89 8.17
C GLY A 80 -0.55 13.22 7.39
N ALA A 81 -1.75 13.78 7.39
CA ALA A 81 -2.83 13.21 6.58
C ALA A 81 -2.54 13.38 5.08
N PRO A 82 -3.02 12.51 4.21
CA PRO A 82 -3.85 11.33 4.48
C PRO A 82 -3.10 10.13 5.09
N GLY A 83 -1.77 10.04 4.97
CA GLY A 83 -0.95 9.03 5.65
C GLY A 83 -1.42 7.60 5.43
N LEU A 84 -1.73 6.90 6.52
CA LEU A 84 -2.22 5.52 6.48
C LEU A 84 -3.51 5.34 5.69
N TYR A 85 -4.29 6.40 5.55
CA TYR A 85 -5.61 6.37 4.91
C TYR A 85 -5.58 6.86 3.47
N SER A 86 -4.39 6.98 2.86
CA SER A 86 -4.22 7.56 1.52
C SER A 86 -5.12 6.91 0.47
N ALA A 87 -5.20 5.58 0.45
CA ALA A 87 -5.99 4.86 -0.54
C ALA A 87 -7.51 5.06 -0.37
N ARG A 88 -7.96 5.35 0.84
CA ARG A 88 -9.38 5.50 1.20
C ARG A 88 -9.70 6.87 1.82
N TYR A 89 -8.92 7.88 1.48
CA TYR A 89 -9.02 9.20 2.09
C TYR A 89 -10.40 9.83 1.89
N ALA A 90 -11.01 9.65 0.73
CA ALA A 90 -12.33 10.19 0.42
C ALA A 90 -13.49 9.28 0.86
N GLY A 91 -13.22 8.18 1.57
CA GLY A 91 -14.23 7.25 2.10
C GLY A 91 -14.18 5.86 1.45
N GLU A 92 -15.18 5.04 1.72
CA GLU A 92 -15.23 3.66 1.24
C GLU A 92 -15.28 3.54 -0.29
N ASP A 93 -15.99 4.44 -0.96
CA ASP A 93 -16.11 4.47 -2.41
C ASP A 93 -15.04 5.35 -3.07
N SER A 94 -13.90 5.52 -2.40
CA SER A 94 -12.84 6.40 -2.90
C SER A 94 -12.13 5.83 -4.11
N ASN A 95 -11.60 6.72 -4.93
CA ASN A 95 -10.66 6.44 -6.00
C ASN A 95 -9.62 7.57 -6.01
N ASP A 96 -8.62 7.45 -6.86
CA ASP A 96 -7.53 8.43 -6.91
C ASP A 96 -8.04 9.84 -7.17
N GLU A 97 -9.01 10.01 -8.05
CA GLU A 97 -9.59 11.32 -8.36
C GLU A 97 -10.29 11.94 -7.15
N LYS A 98 -11.14 11.16 -6.47
CA LYS A 98 -11.85 11.61 -5.26
C LYS A 98 -10.87 11.95 -4.13
N ASN A 99 -9.84 11.14 -3.98
CA ASN A 99 -8.80 11.37 -2.97
C ASN A 99 -8.03 12.66 -3.25
N ARG A 100 -7.67 12.91 -4.51
CA ARG A 100 -7.01 14.17 -4.92
C ARG A 100 -7.91 15.37 -4.69
N LYS A 101 -9.19 15.28 -5.03
CA LYS A 101 -10.15 16.38 -4.81
C LYS A 101 -10.28 16.72 -3.35
N LYS A 102 -10.41 15.72 -2.48
CA LYS A 102 -10.48 15.93 -1.04
C LYS A 102 -9.21 16.59 -0.53
N LEU A 103 -8.05 16.10 -0.95
CA LEU A 103 -6.77 16.66 -0.55
C LEU A 103 -6.64 18.12 -0.93
N LEU A 104 -7.00 18.49 -2.15
CA LEU A 104 -6.94 19.87 -2.64
C LEU A 104 -7.91 20.77 -1.87
N THR A 105 -9.09 20.26 -1.52
CA THR A 105 -10.05 20.99 -0.70
C THR A 105 -9.49 21.26 0.69
N GLU A 106 -8.90 20.25 1.33
CA GLU A 106 -8.28 20.39 2.65
C GLU A 106 -7.09 21.36 2.63
N LEU A 107 -6.41 21.50 1.49
CA LEU A 107 -5.28 22.40 1.32
C LEU A 107 -5.67 23.79 0.81
N SER A 108 -6.96 24.08 0.64
CA SER A 108 -7.44 25.33 0.02
C SER A 108 -6.94 26.58 0.73
N HIS A 109 -6.68 26.54 2.04
CA HIS A 109 -6.16 27.66 2.83
C HIS A 109 -4.64 27.64 2.97
N VAL A 110 -3.97 26.64 2.41
CA VAL A 110 -2.53 26.46 2.56
C VAL A 110 -1.81 27.04 1.35
N THR A 111 -0.86 27.96 1.58
CA THR A 111 -0.07 28.56 0.51
C THR A 111 0.81 27.49 -0.14
N LYS A 112 1.18 27.73 -1.39
CA LYS A 112 2.03 26.80 -2.17
C LYS A 112 3.33 26.46 -1.42
N GLU A 113 3.94 27.43 -0.78
CA GLU A 113 5.21 27.26 -0.06
C GLU A 113 5.09 26.35 1.16
N ASN A 114 3.86 26.16 1.68
CA ASN A 114 3.59 25.36 2.87
C ASN A 114 2.94 24.01 2.54
N ARG A 115 2.99 23.58 1.29
CA ARG A 115 2.41 22.30 0.83
C ARG A 115 3.42 21.18 0.71
N GLN A 116 4.45 21.17 1.57
CA GLN A 116 5.44 20.09 1.56
C GLN A 116 4.79 18.76 1.90
N ALA A 117 5.19 17.73 1.17
CA ALA A 117 4.68 16.39 1.34
C ALA A 117 5.76 15.37 1.01
N LYS A 118 5.56 14.15 1.46
CA LYS A 118 6.41 13.02 1.07
C LYS A 118 5.56 11.77 0.86
N PHE A 119 6.00 10.89 -0.02
CA PHE A 119 5.51 9.52 -0.06
C PHE A 119 6.33 8.66 0.88
N VAL A 120 5.65 7.79 1.59
CA VAL A 120 6.27 6.76 2.44
C VAL A 120 5.92 5.40 1.86
N SER A 121 6.91 4.53 1.76
CA SER A 121 6.72 3.14 1.35
C SER A 121 7.42 2.25 2.39
N CYS A 122 6.69 1.28 2.91
CA CYS A 122 7.21 0.31 3.86
C CYS A 122 7.01 -1.08 3.29
N ILE A 123 8.10 -1.80 3.08
CA ILE A 123 8.09 -3.15 2.51
C ILE A 123 8.54 -4.14 3.59
N VAL A 124 7.76 -5.18 3.76
CA VAL A 124 8.02 -6.23 4.75
C VAL A 124 8.01 -7.61 4.09
#